data_d01e46b7bf717428bd31d408b28d4be3
#
_entry.id   d01e46b7bf717428bd31d408b28d4be3
#
_cell.length_a   1.000
_cell.length_b   1.000
_cell.length_c   1.000
_cell.angle_alpha   90.00
_cell.angle_beta   90.00
_cell.angle_gamma   90.00
#
_symmetry.space_group_name_H-M   'P 1'
#
loop_
_entity.id
_entity.type
_entity.pdbx_description
1 polymer ?
#
loop_
_entity_poly.entity_id
_entity_poly.type
_entity_poly.pdbx_seq_one_letter_code
_entity_poly.pdbx_strand_id
1 'polypeptide(L)'
;MYKRQVYDTLPVTDGAFVLPIEYLPGQYDQRADSAMQCLQMLTMKNDAVVRTARVFVFTGDLTDEDKKIIKQYCINPVEAREASLAEVKTLETAWEEPADVPVIDGFITMSDEELKELRNSLSLAMSYEDLLFCRDYFRNEEKRNPTMTEIRVIDTYWSDHCRHTTFMTELTD
;
A
#
# COMPACT_ATOMS: atom_id res chain seq x y z
N MET A 1 -18.74 -27.88 -13.10
CA MET A 1 -19.82 -26.95 -12.73
C MET A 1 -19.59 -26.50 -11.30
N TYR A 2 -19.23 -25.27 -11.08
CA TYR A 2 -19.00 -24.74 -9.73
C TYR A 2 -20.35 -24.47 -9.09
N LYS A 3 -20.66 -25.19 -7.99
CA LYS A 3 -21.84 -24.91 -7.20
C LYS A 3 -21.55 -23.70 -6.30
N ARG A 4 -22.29 -22.62 -6.46
CA ARG A 4 -22.31 -21.53 -5.50
C ARG A 4 -23.28 -21.89 -4.40
N GLN A 5 -22.86 -21.88 -3.16
CA GLN A 5 -23.67 -22.13 -1.99
C GLN A 5 -23.54 -20.93 -1.04
N VAL A 6 -24.62 -20.68 -0.31
CA VAL A 6 -24.67 -19.69 0.77
C VAL A 6 -24.67 -20.44 2.08
N TYR A 7 -23.81 -20.03 3.00
CA TYR A 7 -23.70 -20.62 4.33
C TYR A 7 -23.82 -19.52 5.37
N ASP A 8 -24.51 -19.81 6.47
CA ASP A 8 -24.56 -18.90 7.63
C ASP A 8 -23.27 -18.96 8.45
N THR A 9 -22.54 -20.06 8.37
CA THR A 9 -21.25 -20.28 9.03
C THR A 9 -20.21 -20.76 8.04
N LEU A 10 -18.96 -20.41 8.27
CA LEU A 10 -17.85 -20.84 7.42
C LEU A 10 -17.73 -22.38 7.49
N PRO A 11 -17.84 -23.10 6.35
CA PRO A 11 -17.67 -24.55 6.32
C PRO A 11 -16.18 -24.89 6.38
N VAL A 12 -15.66 -25.08 7.58
CA VAL A 12 -14.26 -25.44 7.82
C VAL A 12 -14.17 -26.86 8.34
N THR A 13 -13.21 -27.62 7.82
CA THR A 13 -12.83 -28.93 8.34
C THR A 13 -11.84 -28.77 9.49
N ASP A 14 -11.91 -29.70 10.47
CA ASP A 14 -10.97 -29.71 11.58
C ASP A 14 -9.50 -29.77 11.08
N GLY A 15 -8.65 -28.95 11.68
CA GLY A 15 -7.23 -28.87 11.32
C GLY A 15 -6.92 -28.05 10.06
N ALA A 16 -7.91 -27.46 9.40
CA ALA A 16 -7.66 -26.61 8.25
C ALA A 16 -6.99 -25.27 8.64
N PHE A 17 -6.08 -24.79 7.80
CA PHE A 17 -5.57 -23.43 7.88
C PHE A 17 -6.53 -22.47 7.17
N VAL A 18 -7.08 -21.53 7.93
CA VAL A 18 -8.05 -20.54 7.43
C VAL A 18 -7.35 -19.19 7.31
N LEU A 19 -7.37 -18.63 6.12
CA LEU A 19 -6.77 -17.33 5.82
C LEU A 19 -7.83 -16.37 5.29
N PRO A 20 -8.40 -15.50 6.15
CA PRO A 20 -9.28 -14.43 5.73
C PRO A 20 -8.46 -13.24 5.25
N ILE A 21 -8.89 -12.61 4.15
CA ILE A 21 -8.23 -11.46 3.54
C ILE A 21 -9.27 -10.40 3.24
N GLU A 22 -9.01 -9.16 3.71
CA GLU A 22 -9.84 -7.99 3.45
C GLU A 22 -9.02 -6.88 2.79
N TYR A 23 -9.69 -5.96 2.11
CA TYR A 23 -9.04 -4.76 1.61
C TYR A 23 -8.61 -3.81 2.74
N LEU A 24 -7.52 -3.11 2.51
CA LEU A 24 -7.09 -2.03 3.40
C LEU A 24 -8.14 -0.90 3.41
N PRO A 25 -8.28 -0.16 4.52
CA PRO A 25 -9.11 1.04 4.54
C PRO A 25 -8.72 2.02 3.43
N GLY A 26 -9.72 2.52 2.70
CA GLY A 26 -9.50 3.41 1.55
C GLY A 26 -9.31 2.70 0.21
N GLN A 27 -9.10 1.39 0.18
CA GLN A 27 -9.09 0.62 -1.06
C GLN A 27 -10.51 0.37 -1.58
N TYR A 28 -10.65 0.39 -2.90
CA TYR A 28 -11.93 0.17 -3.56
C TYR A 28 -12.32 -1.31 -3.59
N ASP A 29 -13.42 -1.64 -2.91
CA ASP A 29 -14.01 -2.98 -2.90
C ASP A 29 -15.19 -3.04 -3.87
N GLN A 30 -14.95 -3.50 -5.09
CA GLN A 30 -15.95 -3.60 -6.14
C GLN A 30 -17.17 -4.45 -5.74
N ARG A 31 -16.99 -5.50 -4.94
CA ARG A 31 -18.09 -6.37 -4.52
C ARG A 31 -18.96 -5.70 -3.48
N ALA A 32 -18.35 -5.02 -2.52
CA ALA A 32 -19.04 -4.24 -1.53
C ALA A 32 -19.83 -3.10 -2.18
N ASP A 33 -19.20 -2.38 -3.10
CA ASP A 33 -19.82 -1.27 -3.84
C ASP A 33 -21.04 -1.76 -4.65
N SER A 34 -20.90 -2.85 -5.41
CA SER A 34 -22.00 -3.44 -6.16
C SER A 34 -23.15 -3.88 -5.27
N ALA A 35 -22.85 -4.45 -4.09
CA ALA A 35 -23.89 -4.86 -3.13
C ALA A 35 -24.59 -3.63 -2.51
N MET A 36 -23.85 -2.57 -2.18
CA MET A 36 -24.43 -1.31 -1.70
C MET A 36 -25.36 -0.69 -2.74
N GLN A 37 -24.97 -0.65 -4.02
CA GLN A 37 -25.80 -0.15 -5.10
C GLN A 37 -27.08 -0.98 -5.26
N CYS A 38 -27.01 -2.31 -5.18
CA CYS A 38 -28.19 -3.16 -5.19
C CYS A 38 -29.14 -2.87 -4.03
N LEU A 39 -28.61 -2.70 -2.81
CA LEU A 39 -29.39 -2.36 -1.64
C LEU A 39 -30.05 -0.97 -1.78
N GLN A 40 -29.31 0.01 -2.30
CA GLN A 40 -29.83 1.33 -2.58
C GLN A 40 -31.00 1.30 -3.56
N MET A 41 -30.88 0.55 -4.65
CA MET A 41 -31.97 0.39 -5.62
C MET A 41 -33.21 -0.28 -5.02
N LEU A 42 -33.02 -1.24 -4.13
CA LEU A 42 -34.13 -1.96 -3.50
C LEU A 42 -34.79 -1.17 -2.38
N THR A 43 -34.04 -0.44 -1.59
CA THR A 43 -34.54 0.26 -0.41
C THR A 43 -34.83 1.73 -0.67
N MET A 44 -34.33 2.29 -1.77
CA MET A 44 -34.35 3.72 -2.09
C MET A 44 -33.64 4.57 -1.00
N LYS A 45 -32.70 3.96 -0.23
CA LYS A 45 -31.94 4.60 0.83
C LYS A 45 -30.44 4.46 0.55
N ASN A 46 -29.67 5.42 1.04
CA ASN A 46 -28.20 5.51 0.82
C ASN A 46 -27.40 5.29 2.11
N ASP A 47 -27.95 4.50 3.03
CA ASP A 47 -27.43 4.29 4.38
C ASP A 47 -26.80 2.89 4.59
N ALA A 48 -26.89 2.02 3.57
CA ALA A 48 -26.31 0.68 3.66
C ALA A 48 -24.79 0.71 3.56
N VAL A 49 -24.12 0.06 4.51
CA VAL A 49 -22.67 -0.19 4.48
C VAL A 49 -22.43 -1.67 4.30
N VAL A 50 -21.66 -2.02 3.29
CA VAL A 50 -21.23 -3.39 3.01
C VAL A 50 -19.71 -3.47 2.99
N ARG A 51 -19.16 -4.53 3.52
CA ARG A 51 -17.74 -4.89 3.40
C ARG A 51 -17.63 -6.34 2.98
N THR A 52 -16.57 -6.66 2.27
CA THR A 52 -16.31 -8.05 1.87
C THR A 52 -14.93 -8.51 2.31
N ALA A 53 -14.83 -9.81 2.54
CA ALA A 53 -13.55 -10.48 2.73
C ALA A 53 -13.54 -11.76 1.91
N ARG A 54 -12.38 -12.21 1.52
CA ARG A 54 -12.15 -13.53 0.93
C ARG A 54 -11.58 -14.45 1.99
N VAL A 55 -12.12 -15.65 2.10
CA VAL A 55 -11.60 -16.63 3.03
C VAL A 55 -11.08 -17.81 2.24
N PHE A 56 -9.79 -18.10 2.40
CA PHE A 56 -9.17 -19.29 1.86
C PHE A 56 -9.10 -20.36 2.95
N VAL A 57 -9.47 -21.58 2.61
CA VAL A 57 -9.39 -22.74 3.50
C VAL A 57 -8.45 -23.74 2.88
N PHE A 58 -7.34 -23.99 3.55
CA PHE A 58 -6.31 -24.94 3.12
C PHE A 58 -6.38 -26.19 4.00
N THR A 59 -6.45 -27.35 3.37
CA THR A 59 -6.46 -28.65 4.04
C THR A 59 -5.19 -29.41 3.73
N GLY A 60 -4.66 -30.13 4.70
CA GLY A 60 -3.42 -30.91 4.60
C GLY A 60 -2.47 -30.58 5.75
N ASP A 61 -1.38 -31.31 5.80
CA ASP A 61 -0.33 -31.12 6.81
C ASP A 61 0.55 -29.94 6.41
N LEU A 62 0.21 -28.74 6.91
CA LEU A 62 0.93 -27.50 6.63
C LEU A 62 1.81 -27.14 7.82
N THR A 63 3.10 -26.95 7.56
CA THR A 63 4.03 -26.39 8.53
C THR A 63 3.78 -24.89 8.73
N ASP A 64 4.33 -24.31 9.78
CA ASP A 64 4.21 -22.85 10.00
C ASP A 64 4.94 -22.04 8.92
N GLU A 65 6.00 -22.60 8.33
CA GLU A 65 6.69 -21.97 7.20
C GLU A 65 5.82 -22.00 5.93
N ASP A 66 5.11 -23.12 5.66
CA ASP A 66 4.16 -23.18 4.55
C ASP A 66 3.05 -22.14 4.70
N LYS A 67 2.47 -21.99 5.91
CA LYS A 67 1.46 -20.97 6.20
C LYS A 67 1.98 -19.57 5.95
N LYS A 68 3.23 -19.28 6.30
CA LYS A 68 3.87 -17.98 6.07
C LYS A 68 4.06 -17.71 4.57
N ILE A 69 4.52 -18.68 3.82
CA ILE A 69 4.66 -18.60 2.36
C ILE A 69 3.29 -18.35 1.71
N ILE A 70 2.26 -19.10 2.13
CA ILE A 70 0.89 -18.94 1.65
C ILE A 70 0.39 -17.51 1.91
N LYS A 71 0.58 -16.98 3.12
CA LYS A 71 0.21 -15.60 3.45
C LYS A 71 0.90 -14.58 2.54
N GLN A 72 2.21 -14.71 2.36
CA GLN A 72 3.00 -13.83 1.50
C GLN A 72 2.54 -13.86 0.03
N TYR A 73 2.12 -15.03 -0.45
CA TYR A 73 1.61 -15.19 -1.81
C TYR A 73 0.19 -14.65 -1.98
N CYS A 74 -0.69 -14.88 -0.99
CA CYS A 74 -2.11 -14.54 -1.08
C CYS A 74 -2.44 -13.09 -0.74
N ILE A 75 -1.59 -12.42 0.08
CA ILE A 75 -1.84 -11.06 0.54
C ILE A 75 -0.91 -10.10 -0.22
N ASN A 76 -1.51 -9.23 -1.04
CA ASN A 76 -0.79 -8.08 -1.55
C ASN A 76 -0.82 -6.96 -0.49
N PRO A 77 0.32 -6.61 0.15
CA PRO A 77 0.33 -5.67 1.26
C PRO A 77 0.01 -4.22 0.86
N VAL A 78 -0.03 -3.94 -0.45
CA VAL A 78 -0.39 -2.60 -0.96
C VAL A 78 -1.91 -2.39 -0.94
N GLU A 79 -2.70 -3.46 -1.06
CA GLU A 79 -4.16 -3.36 -1.19
C GLU A 79 -4.94 -4.15 -0.14
N ALA A 80 -4.31 -5.11 0.53
CA ALA A 80 -5.00 -6.06 1.37
C ALA A 80 -4.22 -6.43 2.64
N ARG A 81 -4.94 -6.94 3.61
CA ARG A 81 -4.38 -7.47 4.85
C ARG A 81 -5.11 -8.72 5.31
N GLU A 82 -4.54 -9.45 6.26
CA GLU A 82 -5.23 -10.53 6.95
C GLU A 82 -6.38 -9.94 7.78
N ALA A 83 -7.58 -10.48 7.60
CA ALA A 83 -8.79 -10.09 8.33
C ALA A 83 -8.94 -10.90 9.62
N SER A 84 -9.77 -10.39 10.54
CA SER A 84 -10.19 -11.14 11.71
C SER A 84 -11.40 -12.01 11.37
N LEU A 85 -11.44 -13.24 11.93
CA LEU A 85 -12.62 -14.11 11.91
C LEU A 85 -13.54 -13.86 13.12
N ALA A 86 -13.16 -12.95 14.02
CA ALA A 86 -14.02 -12.59 15.14
C ALA A 86 -15.30 -11.89 14.67
N GLU A 87 -16.34 -11.99 15.46
CA GLU A 87 -17.60 -11.31 15.18
C GLU A 87 -17.38 -9.79 15.10
N VAL A 88 -17.79 -9.20 13.98
CA VAL A 88 -17.67 -7.77 13.73
C VAL A 88 -18.91 -7.07 14.30
N LYS A 89 -18.71 -6.23 15.33
CA LYS A 89 -19.79 -5.49 15.99
C LYS A 89 -20.18 -4.21 15.26
N THR A 90 -19.28 -3.62 14.49
CA THR A 90 -19.50 -2.42 13.68
C THR A 90 -18.69 -2.48 12.39
N LEU A 91 -19.24 -1.97 11.31
CA LEU A 91 -18.53 -1.78 10.03
C LEU A 91 -17.89 -0.39 9.93
N GLU A 92 -18.06 0.44 10.93
CA GLU A 92 -17.39 1.74 10.99
C GLU A 92 -15.89 1.54 11.16
N THR A 93 -15.11 2.25 10.37
CA THR A 93 -13.66 2.30 10.52
C THR A 93 -13.33 3.43 11.47
N ALA A 94 -12.65 3.14 12.57
CA ALA A 94 -12.01 4.19 13.35
C ALA A 94 -10.94 4.86 12.46
N TRP A 95 -11.09 6.14 12.24
CA TRP A 95 -10.10 6.96 11.54
C TRP A 95 -9.21 7.60 12.61
N GLU A 96 -7.94 7.27 12.55
CA GLU A 96 -6.94 8.08 13.25
C GLU A 96 -6.57 9.24 12.34
N GLU A 97 -6.50 10.43 12.89
CA GLU A 97 -6.02 11.60 12.16
C GLU A 97 -4.56 11.31 11.72
N PRO A 98 -4.26 11.40 10.42
CA PRO A 98 -2.89 11.14 9.97
C PRO A 98 -1.94 12.17 10.57
N ALA A 99 -0.73 11.73 10.92
CA ALA A 99 0.31 12.63 11.35
C ALA A 99 0.66 13.64 10.25
N ASP A 100 1.13 14.80 10.66
CA ASP A 100 1.66 15.80 9.72
C ASP A 100 2.79 15.21 8.88
N VAL A 101 2.93 15.73 7.67
CA VAL A 101 3.99 15.30 6.76
C VAL A 101 5.35 15.64 7.38
N PRO A 102 6.24 14.65 7.58
CA PRO A 102 7.52 14.90 8.22
C PRO A 102 8.42 15.75 7.32
N VAL A 103 9.14 16.67 7.96
CA VAL A 103 10.25 17.41 7.36
C VAL A 103 11.50 16.53 7.43
N ILE A 104 12.35 16.56 6.40
CA ILE A 104 13.63 15.86 6.42
C ILE A 104 14.66 16.77 7.12
N ASP A 105 14.77 16.60 8.43
CA ASP A 105 15.63 17.42 9.25
C ASP A 105 17.10 17.35 8.81
N GLY A 106 17.74 18.52 8.76
CA GLY A 106 19.14 18.63 8.36
C GLY A 106 19.41 18.46 6.87
N PHE A 107 18.41 18.22 6.01
CA PHE A 107 18.61 17.98 4.59
C PHE A 107 19.53 18.98 3.90
N ILE A 108 19.34 20.28 4.15
CA ILE A 108 20.17 21.34 3.54
C ILE A 108 21.61 21.37 4.02
N THR A 109 21.94 20.66 5.11
CA THR A 109 23.29 20.60 5.69
C THR A 109 23.94 19.23 5.58
N MET A 110 23.22 18.24 5.02
CA MET A 110 23.73 16.88 4.85
C MET A 110 25.02 16.86 4.05
N SER A 111 25.94 16.01 4.50
CA SER A 111 27.12 15.63 3.75
C SER A 111 26.77 14.76 2.54
N ASP A 112 27.72 14.54 1.69
CA ASP A 112 27.55 13.70 0.49
C ASP A 112 27.27 12.24 0.85
N GLU A 113 27.84 11.75 1.93
CA GLU A 113 27.60 10.40 2.45
C GLU A 113 26.18 10.27 2.99
N GLU A 114 25.72 11.21 3.80
CA GLU A 114 24.36 11.23 4.36
C GLU A 114 23.30 11.33 3.27
N LEU A 115 23.55 12.10 2.19
CA LEU A 115 22.63 12.15 1.04
C LEU A 115 22.55 10.81 0.29
N LYS A 116 23.67 10.09 0.15
CA LYS A 116 23.66 8.75 -0.45
C LYS A 116 22.88 7.75 0.40
N GLU A 117 23.05 7.81 1.72
CA GLU A 117 22.29 6.98 2.66
C GLU A 117 20.79 7.32 2.60
N LEU A 118 20.44 8.60 2.58
CA LEU A 118 19.06 9.05 2.44
C LEU A 118 18.43 8.53 1.14
N ARG A 119 19.14 8.70 0.01
CA ARG A 119 18.69 8.19 -1.29
C ARG A 119 18.38 6.69 -1.24
N ASN A 120 19.28 5.91 -0.65
CA ASN A 120 19.12 4.45 -0.55
C ASN A 120 17.98 4.06 0.40
N SER A 121 17.89 4.71 1.57
CA SER A 121 16.85 4.44 2.57
C SER A 121 15.44 4.74 2.04
N LEU A 122 15.31 5.81 1.25
CA LEU A 122 14.07 6.19 0.62
C LEU A 122 13.83 5.49 -0.72
N SER A 123 14.80 4.71 -1.21
CA SER A 123 14.75 4.05 -2.53
C SER A 123 14.38 5.03 -3.65
N LEU A 124 15.04 6.21 -3.66
CA LEU A 124 14.77 7.23 -4.67
C LEU A 124 15.31 6.77 -6.03
N ALA A 125 14.53 7.05 -7.08
CA ALA A 125 14.88 6.74 -8.45
C ALA A 125 15.84 7.77 -9.08
N MET A 126 15.82 9.02 -8.58
CA MET A 126 16.75 10.06 -9.01
C MET A 126 18.19 9.69 -8.74
N SER A 127 19.13 10.22 -9.55
CA SER A 127 20.55 10.04 -9.33
C SER A 127 21.03 10.76 -8.08
N TYR A 128 22.26 10.45 -7.66
CA TYR A 128 22.88 11.18 -6.56
C TYR A 128 23.09 12.67 -6.90
N GLU A 129 23.50 12.94 -8.13
CA GLU A 129 23.72 14.28 -8.66
C GLU A 129 22.43 15.11 -8.66
N ASP A 130 21.29 14.48 -9.00
CA ASP A 130 19.98 15.13 -8.96
C ASP A 130 19.58 15.48 -7.51
N LEU A 131 19.81 14.55 -6.57
CA LEU A 131 19.53 14.81 -5.16
C LEU A 131 20.44 15.92 -4.58
N LEU A 132 21.70 15.96 -5.02
CA LEU A 132 22.65 17.03 -4.67
C LEU A 132 22.13 18.39 -5.18
N PHE A 133 21.64 18.43 -6.41
CA PHE A 133 21.03 19.64 -6.97
C PHE A 133 19.80 20.06 -6.15
N CYS A 134 18.93 19.13 -5.76
CA CYS A 134 17.81 19.42 -4.88
C CYS A 134 18.25 19.99 -3.54
N ARG A 135 19.28 19.41 -2.89
CA ARG A 135 19.83 19.94 -1.63
C ARG A 135 20.26 21.38 -1.80
N ASP A 136 21.01 21.67 -2.86
CA ASP A 136 21.56 23.00 -3.09
C ASP A 136 20.46 24.02 -3.41
N TYR A 137 19.40 23.61 -4.11
CA TYR A 137 18.22 24.45 -4.32
C TYR A 137 17.52 24.78 -2.99
N PHE A 138 17.20 23.78 -2.17
CA PHE A 138 16.56 24.02 -0.87
C PHE A 138 17.44 24.84 0.06
N ARG A 139 18.76 24.69 -0.02
CA ARG A 139 19.74 25.48 0.77
C ARG A 139 19.80 26.94 0.33
N ASN A 140 19.89 27.21 -0.96
CA ASN A 140 20.21 28.53 -1.49
C ASN A 140 18.95 29.36 -1.77
N GLU A 141 17.91 28.73 -2.34
CA GLU A 141 16.69 29.40 -2.77
C GLU A 141 15.59 29.33 -1.70
N GLU A 142 15.19 28.13 -1.31
CA GLU A 142 14.11 27.93 -0.34
C GLU A 142 14.52 28.25 1.10
N LYS A 143 15.80 28.07 1.45
CA LYS A 143 16.38 28.29 2.79
C LYS A 143 15.66 27.54 3.91
N ARG A 144 15.15 26.37 3.60
CA ARG A 144 14.46 25.48 4.52
C ARG A 144 14.70 24.01 4.15
N ASN A 145 14.45 23.13 5.09
CA ASN A 145 14.42 21.70 4.80
C ASN A 145 13.14 21.33 4.02
N PRO A 146 13.22 20.42 3.06
CA PRO A 146 12.04 19.89 2.39
C PRO A 146 11.25 18.94 3.28
N THR A 147 9.97 18.82 2.98
CA THR A 147 9.15 17.72 3.50
C THR A 147 9.46 16.43 2.76
N MET A 148 9.10 15.30 3.37
CA MET A 148 9.19 13.98 2.74
C MET A 148 8.38 13.93 1.43
N THR A 149 7.20 14.56 1.43
CA THR A 149 6.34 14.63 0.24
C THR A 149 6.98 15.39 -0.89
N GLU A 150 7.63 16.54 -0.61
CA GLU A 150 8.31 17.31 -1.66
C GLU A 150 9.39 16.48 -2.34
N ILE A 151 10.25 15.81 -1.57
CA ILE A 151 11.30 14.96 -2.15
C ILE A 151 10.69 13.79 -2.94
N ARG A 152 9.63 13.13 -2.45
CA ARG A 152 8.95 12.05 -3.18
C ARG A 152 8.30 12.52 -4.48
N VAL A 153 7.67 13.68 -4.47
CA VAL A 153 7.05 14.27 -5.67
C VAL A 153 8.12 14.64 -6.70
N ILE A 154 9.21 15.28 -6.27
CA ILE A 154 10.34 15.61 -7.15
C ILE A 154 10.92 14.33 -7.75
N ASP A 155 11.17 13.29 -6.94
CA ASP A 155 11.67 12.00 -7.38
C ASP A 155 10.77 11.36 -8.45
N THR A 156 9.45 11.40 -8.24
CA THR A 156 8.46 10.89 -9.19
C THR A 156 8.56 11.60 -10.54
N TYR A 157 8.61 12.92 -10.53
CA TYR A 157 8.77 13.70 -11.76
C TYR A 157 10.11 13.45 -12.45
N TRP A 158 11.17 13.22 -11.69
CA TRP A 158 12.50 12.97 -12.24
C TRP A 158 12.64 11.59 -12.87
N SER A 159 11.92 10.62 -12.33
CA SER A 159 12.10 9.21 -12.68
C SER A 159 11.11 8.68 -13.71
N ASP A 160 9.93 9.26 -13.80
CA ASP A 160 8.80 8.47 -14.29
C ASP A 160 8.48 8.66 -15.78
N HIS A 161 8.29 9.87 -16.24
CA HIS A 161 7.65 10.00 -17.55
C HIS A 161 8.57 10.05 -18.75
N CYS A 162 9.80 10.40 -18.57
CA CYS A 162 10.75 10.54 -19.66
C CYS A 162 12.17 10.33 -19.15
N ARG A 163 12.59 9.15 -18.84
CA ARG A 163 13.98 8.83 -18.45
C ARG A 163 15.02 9.47 -19.37
N HIS A 164 15.04 10.81 -19.42
CA HIS A 164 15.88 11.61 -20.33
C HIS A 164 17.36 11.32 -20.13
N THR A 165 17.78 10.90 -18.94
CA THR A 165 19.15 10.46 -18.66
C THR A 165 19.56 9.27 -19.53
N THR A 166 18.61 8.39 -19.93
CA THR A 166 18.91 7.26 -20.81
C THR A 166 19.29 7.69 -22.23
N PHE A 167 18.71 8.80 -22.70
CA PHE A 167 19.00 9.35 -24.04
C PHE A 167 20.32 10.10 -24.10
N MET A 168 20.91 10.44 -22.95
CA MET A 168 22.21 11.11 -22.87
C MET A 168 23.37 10.11 -22.68
N THR A 169 23.09 8.81 -22.71
CA THR A 169 24.12 7.78 -22.56
C THR A 169 24.95 7.68 -23.83
N GLU A 170 26.23 7.95 -23.74
CA GLU A 170 27.20 7.68 -24.79
C GLU A 170 27.61 6.21 -24.75
N LEU A 171 27.42 5.53 -25.87
CA LEU A 171 27.91 4.16 -26.07
C LEU A 171 29.28 4.23 -26.72
N THR A 172 30.30 3.76 -26.03
CA THR A 172 31.64 3.53 -26.61
C THR A 172 31.77 2.08 -27.02
N ASP A 173 32.06 1.84 -28.30
CA ASP A 173 32.33 0.52 -28.88
C ASP A 173 33.80 0.09 -28.67
#